data_be308d718b8243858cd9c4ffe1a473cf
#
_entry.id   be308d718b8243858cd9c4ffe1a473cf
#
_cell.length_a   1.000
_cell.length_b   1.000
_cell.length_c   1.000
_cell.angle_alpha   90.00
_cell.angle_beta   90.00
_cell.angle_gamma   90.00
#
_symmetry.space_group_name_H-M   'P 1'
#
loop_
_entity.id
_entity.type
_entity.pdbx_description
1 polymer ?
#
loop_
_entity_poly.entity_id
_entity_poly.type
_entity_poly.pdbx_seq_one_letter_code
_entity_poly.pdbx_strand_id
1 'polypeptide(L)'
;MKKALLAAVVFLAAISSANAQFGKFQPSEKKVVKDGQTGVSLILLTDTQKNDSFIYQTDPMWTPDGKYLMFRSSTRAGEEPQKRTMPDGKVREFTPTQYFFIEIATGKIIQVTEGSVGSVFLANRSNKLFVNRRDGEDWTMYVMDLDKLFADAKKNSAGSFDSYLTKLGVFPSSPEMGRPGGWCVNSEDDYAFISVTREGTPEEIAAMKAKAFVPRDDQPVKVSQSLSGLRKMNLKTGEVTKICDVDFKVGHIQASRFRPNEIVFCCETGGDADQRMWFADADACTYKPLYKETPLDWVTHETFGTEDYVYFNVLGWQDRLRKQASGIFRINLRTDDVDCLGNVEMEKDRESSLRGRGFWHCNSTRDNQWAVGDTFGGDIWMINVENGYRQMIASDVKMAPDHSHPFFSPDGKKLCFKSGHYSDGKRLNLVMVDLTKLPFFKQYNK
;
A
#
# COMPACT_ATOMS: atom_id res chain seq x y z
N MET A 1 1.78 71.02 24.19
CA MET A 1 2.46 69.78 23.72
C MET A 1 1.57 68.58 24.05
N LYS A 2 0.79 68.12 23.08
CA LYS A 2 -0.11 66.96 23.25
C LYS A 2 0.60 65.71 22.73
N LYS A 3 0.83 64.74 23.62
CA LYS A 3 1.35 63.40 23.27
C LYS A 3 0.19 62.55 22.77
N ALA A 4 0.22 62.18 21.51
CA ALA A 4 -0.68 61.20 20.92
C ALA A 4 -0.15 59.78 21.25
N LEU A 5 -0.96 59.01 21.94
CA LEU A 5 -0.70 57.57 22.21
C LEU A 5 -1.25 56.81 21.02
N LEU A 6 -0.35 56.16 20.24
CA LEU A 6 -0.71 55.23 19.18
C LEU A 6 -0.89 53.85 19.77
N ALA A 7 -2.13 53.39 19.89
CA ALA A 7 -2.42 51.99 20.29
C ALA A 7 -2.33 51.11 19.08
N ALA A 8 -1.30 50.27 18.99
CA ALA A 8 -1.18 49.20 18.01
C ALA A 8 -2.05 48.01 18.44
N VAL A 9 -3.17 47.80 17.75
CA VAL A 9 -3.98 46.59 17.90
C VAL A 9 -3.30 45.49 17.13
N VAL A 10 -2.61 44.58 17.81
CA VAL A 10 -2.09 43.35 17.24
C VAL A 10 -3.26 42.38 17.15
N PHE A 11 -3.79 42.16 15.94
CA PHE A 11 -4.66 41.04 15.66
C PHE A 11 -3.82 39.75 15.69
N LEU A 12 -3.81 39.04 16.81
CA LEU A 12 -3.42 37.64 16.83
C LEU A 12 -4.53 36.85 16.10
N ALA A 13 -4.34 36.57 14.83
CA ALA A 13 -5.10 35.51 14.16
C ALA A 13 -4.68 34.19 14.82
N ALA A 14 -5.48 33.72 15.77
CA ALA A 14 -5.39 32.34 16.21
C ALA A 14 -5.72 31.45 15.02
N ILE A 15 -4.68 30.93 14.36
CA ILE A 15 -4.82 29.81 13.44
C ILE A 15 -5.15 28.62 14.35
N SER A 16 -6.43 28.43 14.65
CA SER A 16 -6.89 27.17 15.18
C SER A 16 -6.64 26.15 14.05
N SER A 17 -5.62 25.32 14.20
CA SER A 17 -5.50 24.11 13.42
C SER A 17 -6.74 23.27 13.73
N ALA A 18 -7.80 23.41 12.94
CA ALA A 18 -8.97 22.59 13.07
C ALA A 18 -8.53 21.16 12.85
N ASN A 19 -8.45 20.38 13.92
CA ASN A 19 -8.26 18.93 13.81
C ASN A 19 -9.43 18.37 12.99
N ALA A 20 -9.15 17.46 12.09
CA ALA A 20 -10.19 16.77 11.35
C ALA A 20 -11.11 16.05 12.36
N GLN A 21 -12.41 16.11 12.11
CA GLN A 21 -13.42 15.41 12.90
C GLN A 21 -14.06 14.34 12.05
N PHE A 22 -14.30 13.19 12.65
CA PHE A 22 -15.02 12.11 11.99
C PHE A 22 -16.30 12.62 11.32
N GLY A 23 -16.55 12.19 10.09
CA GLY A 23 -17.79 12.49 9.36
C GLY A 23 -17.96 13.94 8.93
N LYS A 24 -16.93 14.78 8.95
CA LYS A 24 -16.99 16.18 8.48
C LYS A 24 -16.04 16.41 7.32
N PHE A 25 -16.57 16.97 6.22
CA PHE A 25 -15.76 17.41 5.11
C PHE A 25 -14.98 18.68 5.47
N GLN A 26 -13.67 18.60 5.29
CA GLN A 26 -12.73 19.71 5.39
C GLN A 26 -12.52 20.35 4.01
N PRO A 27 -12.12 21.64 3.96
CA PRO A 27 -11.79 22.31 2.70
C PRO A 27 -10.72 21.58 1.90
N SER A 28 -10.73 21.83 0.57
CA SER A 28 -9.69 21.31 -0.32
C SER A 28 -8.33 21.94 -0.02
N GLU A 29 -7.30 21.12 -0.02
CA GLU A 29 -5.89 21.54 0.09
C GLU A 29 -5.14 21.45 -1.26
N LYS A 30 -5.86 21.13 -2.34
CA LYS A 30 -5.26 20.93 -3.68
C LYS A 30 -4.45 22.12 -4.13
N LYS A 31 -3.24 21.84 -4.61
CA LYS A 31 -2.36 22.80 -5.30
C LYS A 31 -1.81 22.16 -6.57
N VAL A 32 -1.66 22.94 -7.62
CA VAL A 32 -1.00 22.49 -8.85
C VAL A 32 0.41 23.08 -8.87
N VAL A 33 1.39 22.21 -9.05
CA VAL A 33 2.79 22.57 -9.22
C VAL A 33 3.32 21.93 -10.49
N LYS A 34 4.48 22.34 -10.96
CA LYS A 34 5.17 21.67 -12.07
C LYS A 34 6.39 20.94 -11.53
N ASP A 35 6.60 19.72 -12.01
CA ASP A 35 7.85 19.02 -11.80
C ASP A 35 8.99 19.79 -12.48
N GLY A 36 10.10 19.96 -11.74
CA GLY A 36 11.21 20.82 -12.18
C GLY A 36 11.96 20.29 -13.39
N GLN A 37 12.00 18.96 -13.58
CA GLN A 37 12.74 18.34 -14.67
C GLN A 37 11.84 17.96 -15.84
N THR A 38 10.67 17.38 -15.59
CA THR A 38 9.77 16.89 -16.64
C THR A 38 8.80 17.95 -17.13
N GLY A 39 8.54 18.99 -16.34
CA GLY A 39 7.51 20.01 -16.62
C GLY A 39 6.07 19.48 -16.48
N VAL A 40 5.89 18.24 -16.06
CA VAL A 40 4.56 17.64 -15.82
C VAL A 40 3.84 18.39 -14.71
N SER A 41 2.54 18.65 -14.90
CA SER A 41 1.70 19.23 -13.85
C SER A 41 1.35 18.19 -12.81
N LEU A 42 1.81 18.40 -11.57
CA LEU A 42 1.55 17.59 -10.40
C LEU A 42 0.45 18.26 -9.56
N ILE A 43 -0.53 17.50 -9.14
CA ILE A 43 -1.60 17.95 -8.24
C ILE A 43 -1.25 17.46 -6.85
N LEU A 44 -0.78 18.36 -5.99
CA LEU A 44 -0.66 18.05 -4.56
C LEU A 44 -2.07 17.95 -4.00
N LEU A 45 -2.42 16.81 -3.46
CA LEU A 45 -3.75 16.55 -2.92
C LEU A 45 -3.90 17.00 -1.48
N THR A 46 -2.76 17.09 -0.75
CA THR A 46 -2.73 17.37 0.69
C THR A 46 -1.70 18.46 1.03
N ASP A 47 -1.93 19.13 2.16
CA ASP A 47 -1.05 20.18 2.66
C ASP A 47 0.32 19.63 3.06
N THR A 48 1.37 20.37 2.72
CA THR A 48 2.77 20.04 3.03
C THR A 48 3.09 20.09 4.52
N GLN A 49 2.22 20.65 5.36
CA GLN A 49 2.38 20.69 6.82
C GLN A 49 1.86 19.41 7.52
N LYS A 50 1.17 18.55 6.80
CA LYS A 50 0.63 17.27 7.32
C LYS A 50 1.52 16.10 6.87
N ASN A 51 1.45 15.00 7.59
CA ASN A 51 2.12 13.75 7.21
C ASN A 51 1.07 12.74 6.77
N ASP A 52 0.81 12.71 5.47
CA ASP A 52 -0.24 11.92 4.85
C ASP A 52 0.39 10.83 3.99
N SER A 53 -0.11 9.62 4.10
CA SER A 53 0.43 8.48 3.35
C SER A 53 -0.70 7.67 2.74
N PHE A 54 -0.50 7.20 1.52
CA PHE A 54 -1.27 6.08 1.03
C PHE A 54 -0.95 4.82 1.83
N ILE A 55 -1.85 3.85 1.82
CA ILE A 55 -1.53 2.50 2.28
C ILE A 55 -0.52 1.87 1.31
N TYR A 56 -0.48 0.60 1.13
CA TYR A 56 0.47 0.00 0.21
C TYR A 56 -0.13 -0.09 -1.21
N GLN A 57 0.70 -0.02 -2.28
CA GLN A 57 0.22 0.02 -3.68
C GLN A 57 -0.55 -1.23 -4.12
N THR A 58 -0.48 -2.31 -3.34
CA THR A 58 -1.22 -3.54 -3.56
C THR A 58 -2.67 -3.47 -3.12
N ASP A 59 -2.98 -2.56 -2.19
CA ASP A 59 -4.31 -2.42 -1.61
C ASP A 59 -5.22 -1.52 -2.45
N PRO A 60 -6.53 -1.79 -2.54
CA PRO A 60 -7.48 -0.84 -3.11
C PRO A 60 -7.50 0.47 -2.34
N MET A 61 -7.20 1.58 -3.00
CA MET A 61 -7.24 2.93 -2.39
C MET A 61 -8.31 3.81 -3.01
N TRP A 62 -8.82 3.44 -4.17
CA TRP A 62 -9.91 4.13 -4.83
C TRP A 62 -11.24 3.45 -4.54
N THR A 63 -12.30 4.23 -4.27
CA THR A 63 -13.64 3.67 -4.32
C THR A 63 -13.90 3.10 -5.72
N PRO A 64 -14.72 2.04 -5.86
CA PRO A 64 -14.96 1.41 -7.16
C PRO A 64 -15.49 2.37 -8.23
N ASP A 65 -16.25 3.41 -7.83
CA ASP A 65 -16.75 4.46 -8.71
C ASP A 65 -15.70 5.54 -9.06
N GLY A 66 -14.48 5.45 -8.51
CA GLY A 66 -13.37 6.36 -8.77
C GLY A 66 -13.54 7.79 -8.23
N LYS A 67 -14.57 8.04 -7.39
CA LYS A 67 -14.87 9.39 -6.89
C LYS A 67 -14.06 9.78 -5.67
N TYR A 68 -13.65 8.81 -4.87
CA TYR A 68 -12.92 9.05 -3.63
C TYR A 68 -11.62 8.26 -3.59
N LEU A 69 -10.60 8.87 -3.02
CA LEU A 69 -9.28 8.29 -2.83
C LEU A 69 -8.97 8.21 -1.34
N MET A 70 -8.70 7.01 -0.85
CA MET A 70 -8.38 6.74 0.55
C MET A 70 -6.91 7.01 0.86
N PHE A 71 -6.66 7.53 2.04
CA PHE A 71 -5.31 7.69 2.61
C PHE A 71 -5.35 7.60 4.13
N ARG A 72 -4.19 7.57 4.76
CA ARG A 72 -4.03 7.56 6.21
C ARG A 72 -3.17 8.73 6.68
N SER A 73 -3.42 9.20 7.90
CA SER A 73 -2.64 10.25 8.54
C SER A 73 -2.58 10.07 10.06
N SER A 74 -1.41 10.31 10.63
CA SER A 74 -1.21 10.40 12.08
C SER A 74 -1.23 11.84 12.60
N THR A 75 -1.32 12.85 11.71
CA THR A 75 -1.21 14.26 12.08
C THR A 75 -2.51 15.06 11.88
N ARG A 76 -3.55 14.45 11.30
CA ARG A 76 -4.82 15.12 10.99
C ARG A 76 -5.88 14.98 12.09
N ALA A 77 -5.96 13.81 12.70
CA ALA A 77 -7.01 13.50 13.67
C ALA A 77 -6.80 14.19 15.02
N GLY A 78 -5.61 14.75 15.30
CA GLY A 78 -5.28 15.35 16.58
C GLY A 78 -5.25 14.35 17.74
N GLU A 79 -5.02 13.10 17.43
CA GLU A 79 -4.88 12.02 18.41
C GLU A 79 -3.64 12.25 19.27
N GLU A 80 -3.76 12.06 20.58
CA GLU A 80 -2.62 12.13 21.49
C GLU A 80 -1.68 10.93 21.30
N PRO A 81 -0.36 11.16 21.37
CA PRO A 81 0.60 10.06 21.30
C PRO A 81 0.35 9.03 22.41
N GLN A 82 0.37 7.76 22.04
CA GLN A 82 0.21 6.62 22.94
C GLN A 82 1.54 5.94 23.16
N LYS A 83 1.76 5.44 24.38
CA LYS A 83 2.95 4.65 24.73
C LYS A 83 2.66 3.17 24.63
N ARG A 84 3.52 2.44 23.94
CA ARG A 84 3.42 0.99 23.79
C ARG A 84 4.73 0.32 24.15
N THR A 85 4.68 -0.68 25.02
CA THR A 85 5.82 -1.55 25.28
C THR A 85 5.96 -2.54 24.12
N MET A 86 7.12 -2.51 23.46
CA MET A 86 7.45 -3.38 22.35
C MET A 86 7.92 -4.76 22.86
N PRO A 87 7.96 -5.81 22.02
CA PRO A 87 8.47 -7.11 22.40
C PRO A 87 9.92 -7.13 22.90
N ASP A 88 10.72 -6.11 22.51
CA ASP A 88 12.09 -5.90 23.00
C ASP A 88 12.17 -5.19 24.37
N GLY A 89 11.02 -4.99 25.03
CA GLY A 89 10.88 -4.33 26.33
C GLY A 89 10.97 -2.81 26.28
N LYS A 90 11.24 -2.20 25.11
CA LYS A 90 11.34 -0.74 24.97
C LYS A 90 9.97 -0.11 24.85
N VAL A 91 9.77 1.00 25.55
CA VAL A 91 8.57 1.82 25.39
C VAL A 91 8.77 2.77 24.21
N ARG A 92 7.88 2.71 23.25
CA ARG A 92 7.84 3.63 22.09
C ARG A 92 6.54 4.42 22.12
N GLU A 93 6.64 5.70 21.74
CA GLU A 93 5.49 6.53 21.47
C GLU A 93 5.07 6.39 20.02
N PHE A 94 3.78 6.31 19.78
CA PHE A 94 3.20 6.33 18.46
C PHE A 94 1.89 7.13 18.48
N THR A 95 1.64 7.89 17.42
CA THR A 95 0.35 8.56 17.25
C THR A 95 -0.56 7.63 16.45
N PRO A 96 -1.78 7.33 16.96
CA PRO A 96 -2.74 6.54 16.21
C PRO A 96 -2.97 7.09 14.81
N THR A 97 -3.01 6.21 13.84
CA THR A 97 -3.25 6.57 12.44
C THR A 97 -4.73 6.43 12.15
N GLN A 98 -5.32 7.49 11.58
CA GLN A 98 -6.71 7.48 11.12
C GLN A 98 -6.77 7.47 9.59
N TYR A 99 -7.92 7.06 9.05
CA TYR A 99 -8.16 6.96 7.63
C TYR A 99 -9.09 8.06 7.15
N PHE A 100 -8.80 8.54 5.95
CA PHE A 100 -9.42 9.70 5.32
C PHE A 100 -9.74 9.39 3.87
N PHE A 101 -10.69 10.14 3.31
CA PHE A 101 -10.94 10.15 1.87
C PHE A 101 -10.84 11.56 1.31
N ILE A 102 -10.35 11.66 0.08
CA ILE A 102 -10.39 12.87 -0.75
C ILE A 102 -11.48 12.67 -1.80
N GLU A 103 -12.46 13.56 -1.83
CA GLU A 103 -13.41 13.64 -2.94
C GLU A 103 -12.68 14.26 -4.14
N ILE A 104 -12.45 13.48 -5.18
CA ILE A 104 -11.55 13.87 -6.28
C ILE A 104 -12.04 15.11 -7.02
N ALA A 105 -13.33 15.23 -7.24
CA ALA A 105 -13.92 16.37 -7.93
C ALA A 105 -13.64 17.69 -7.20
N THR A 106 -13.88 17.74 -5.90
CA THR A 106 -13.80 18.96 -5.09
C THR A 106 -12.47 19.14 -4.36
N GLY A 107 -11.75 18.04 -4.07
CA GLY A 107 -10.58 18.01 -3.22
C GLY A 107 -10.89 18.07 -1.73
N LYS A 108 -12.15 18.05 -1.33
CA LYS A 108 -12.53 18.02 0.08
C LYS A 108 -12.09 16.73 0.73
N ILE A 109 -11.69 16.82 1.99
CA ILE A 109 -11.16 15.70 2.78
C ILE A 109 -12.13 15.37 3.90
N ILE A 110 -12.36 14.07 4.15
CA ILE A 110 -13.21 13.58 5.24
C ILE A 110 -12.50 12.48 6.02
N GLN A 111 -12.53 12.56 7.35
CA GLN A 111 -12.11 11.49 8.25
C GLN A 111 -13.19 10.42 8.36
N VAL A 112 -12.82 9.14 8.22
CA VAL A 112 -13.75 8.01 8.21
C VAL A 112 -13.49 6.95 9.28
N THR A 113 -12.44 7.11 10.07
CA THR A 113 -12.20 6.27 11.25
C THR A 113 -11.87 7.13 12.47
N GLU A 114 -12.11 6.58 13.65
CA GLU A 114 -11.85 7.22 14.93
C GLU A 114 -11.41 6.19 15.96
N GLY A 115 -10.59 6.58 16.92
CA GLY A 115 -10.11 5.71 17.98
C GLY A 115 -9.14 4.63 17.50
N SER A 116 -9.16 3.48 18.17
CA SER A 116 -8.25 2.37 17.85
C SER A 116 -8.84 1.48 16.76
N VAL A 117 -8.35 1.64 15.54
CA VAL A 117 -8.61 0.73 14.43
C VAL A 117 -7.35 -0.05 14.07
N GLY A 118 -7.51 -1.28 13.60
CA GLY A 118 -6.42 -2.07 13.04
C GLY A 118 -6.18 -1.71 11.56
N SER A 119 -6.44 -2.66 10.67
CA SER A 119 -6.37 -2.42 9.22
C SER A 119 -7.75 -2.08 8.66
N VAL A 120 -7.78 -1.32 7.56
CA VAL A 120 -8.99 -1.07 6.79
C VAL A 120 -8.76 -1.47 5.34
N PHE A 121 -9.83 -1.90 4.66
CA PHE A 121 -9.80 -2.37 3.28
C PHE A 121 -11.00 -1.83 2.54
N LEU A 122 -10.79 -1.30 1.34
CA LEU A 122 -11.90 -0.95 0.46
C LEU A 122 -12.48 -2.19 -0.21
N ALA A 123 -13.78 -2.21 -0.33
CA ALA A 123 -14.50 -3.15 -1.16
C ALA A 123 -14.16 -2.96 -2.65
N ASN A 124 -14.21 -4.03 -3.43
CA ASN A 124 -13.90 -4.03 -4.85
C ASN A 124 -15.12 -3.66 -5.72
N ARG A 125 -16.34 -3.91 -5.25
CA ARG A 125 -17.60 -3.74 -6.02
C ARG A 125 -18.53 -2.66 -5.49
N SER A 126 -18.35 -2.24 -4.24
CA SER A 126 -19.26 -1.28 -3.59
C SER A 126 -18.47 -0.25 -2.79
N ASN A 127 -19.09 0.91 -2.54
CA ASN A 127 -18.48 1.94 -1.70
C ASN A 127 -18.60 1.54 -0.22
N LYS A 128 -17.93 0.45 0.16
CA LYS A 128 -17.84 -0.03 1.54
C LYS A 128 -16.40 -0.06 2.04
N LEU A 129 -16.26 0.17 3.33
CA LEU A 129 -14.99 0.06 4.03
C LEU A 129 -15.08 -1.08 5.04
N PHE A 130 -14.23 -2.08 4.90
CA PHE A 130 -14.05 -3.12 5.91
C PHE A 130 -13.07 -2.61 6.96
N VAL A 131 -13.43 -2.74 8.21
CA VAL A 131 -12.64 -2.27 9.35
C VAL A 131 -12.35 -3.46 10.26
N ASN A 132 -11.06 -3.73 10.44
CA ASN A 132 -10.59 -4.71 11.40
C ASN A 132 -10.27 -3.98 12.71
N ARG A 133 -10.87 -4.42 13.82
CA ARG A 133 -10.67 -3.82 15.14
C ARG A 133 -10.45 -4.90 16.19
N ARG A 134 -9.58 -4.59 17.14
CA ARG A 134 -9.39 -5.45 18.30
C ARG A 134 -10.38 -5.06 19.39
N ASP A 135 -11.32 -5.96 19.69
CA ASP A 135 -12.32 -5.81 20.73
C ASP A 135 -11.93 -6.73 21.92
N GLY A 136 -11.28 -6.15 22.93
CA GLY A 136 -10.65 -6.92 24.00
C GLY A 136 -9.47 -7.74 23.48
N GLU A 137 -9.55 -9.07 23.52
CA GLU A 137 -8.52 -9.97 22.97
C GLU A 137 -8.84 -10.44 21.54
N ASP A 138 -10.07 -10.26 21.09
CA ASP A 138 -10.55 -10.74 19.81
C ASP A 138 -10.34 -9.73 18.68
N TRP A 139 -10.13 -10.26 17.49
CA TRP A 139 -10.13 -9.49 16.26
C TRP A 139 -11.49 -9.59 15.58
N THR A 140 -12.16 -8.46 15.46
CA THR A 140 -13.50 -8.35 14.87
C THR A 140 -13.45 -7.63 13.55
N MET A 141 -14.12 -8.18 12.55
CA MET A 141 -14.34 -7.54 11.25
C MET A 141 -15.68 -6.81 11.25
N TYR A 142 -15.65 -5.55 10.84
CA TYR A 142 -16.81 -4.70 10.63
C TYR A 142 -16.86 -4.22 9.18
N VAL A 143 -18.03 -3.78 8.76
CA VAL A 143 -18.24 -3.07 7.49
C VAL A 143 -18.94 -1.75 7.73
N MET A 144 -18.51 -0.72 6.99
CA MET A 144 -19.12 0.62 6.94
C MET A 144 -19.62 0.90 5.53
N ASP A 145 -20.82 1.43 5.41
CA ASP A 145 -21.36 1.98 4.16
C ASP A 145 -20.87 3.43 3.99
N LEU A 146 -19.93 3.62 3.05
CA LEU A 146 -19.35 4.93 2.77
C LEU A 146 -20.33 5.89 2.10
N ASP A 147 -21.25 5.41 1.25
CA ASP A 147 -22.25 6.27 0.62
C ASP A 147 -23.16 6.89 1.66
N LYS A 148 -23.58 6.10 2.67
CA LYS A 148 -24.35 6.60 3.80
C LYS A 148 -23.56 7.64 4.59
N LEU A 149 -22.32 7.34 4.96
CA LEU A 149 -21.47 8.27 5.72
C LEU A 149 -21.28 9.60 4.95
N PHE A 150 -20.94 9.52 3.64
CA PHE A 150 -20.71 10.72 2.83
C PHE A 150 -21.98 11.55 2.63
N ALA A 151 -23.14 10.89 2.48
CA ALA A 151 -24.42 11.58 2.38
C ALA A 151 -24.78 12.32 3.68
N ASP A 152 -24.58 11.68 4.83
CA ASP A 152 -24.83 12.27 6.14
C ASP A 152 -23.83 13.43 6.41
N ALA A 153 -22.56 13.24 6.06
CA ALA A 153 -21.52 14.28 6.18
C ALA A 153 -21.84 15.52 5.31
N LYS A 154 -22.35 15.35 4.10
CA LYS A 154 -22.79 16.47 3.22
C LYS A 154 -23.94 17.27 3.82
N LYS A 155 -24.76 16.65 4.66
CA LYS A 155 -25.87 17.29 5.39
C LYS A 155 -25.47 17.80 6.78
N ASN A 156 -24.20 17.63 7.19
CA ASN A 156 -23.71 17.88 8.57
C ASN A 156 -24.48 17.09 9.65
N SER A 157 -24.93 15.88 9.31
CA SER A 157 -25.70 14.99 10.19
C SER A 157 -25.02 13.66 10.48
N ALA A 158 -23.69 13.54 10.24
CA ALA A 158 -22.94 12.34 10.56
C ALA A 158 -23.00 12.05 12.08
N GLY A 159 -23.32 10.79 12.41
CA GLY A 159 -23.30 10.27 13.78
C GLY A 159 -21.89 9.92 14.26
N SER A 160 -21.78 9.12 15.32
CA SER A 160 -20.50 8.60 15.79
C SER A 160 -19.97 7.50 14.84
N PHE A 161 -18.64 7.27 14.89
CA PHE A 161 -17.99 6.21 14.10
C PHE A 161 -18.67 4.86 14.26
N ASP A 162 -18.90 4.44 15.51
CA ASP A 162 -19.53 3.14 15.81
C ASP A 162 -20.95 3.00 15.25
N SER A 163 -21.68 4.10 15.04
CA SER A 163 -23.03 4.07 14.47
C SER A 163 -23.07 3.65 12.97
N TYR A 164 -21.92 3.67 12.30
CA TYR A 164 -21.75 3.23 10.92
C TYR A 164 -21.19 1.82 10.79
N LEU A 165 -20.77 1.19 11.88
CA LEU A 165 -20.15 -0.13 11.87
C LEU A 165 -21.21 -1.23 12.01
N THR A 166 -21.21 -2.17 11.06
CA THR A 166 -21.95 -3.42 11.16
C THR A 166 -20.97 -4.55 11.37
N LYS A 167 -21.12 -5.31 12.46
CA LYS A 167 -20.26 -6.45 12.78
C LYS A 167 -20.52 -7.59 11.79
N LEU A 168 -19.44 -8.15 11.21
CA LEU A 168 -19.48 -9.28 10.27
C LEU A 168 -19.09 -10.60 10.93
N GLY A 169 -18.05 -10.59 11.77
CA GLY A 169 -17.56 -11.79 12.42
C GLY A 169 -16.38 -11.51 13.33
N VAL A 170 -16.01 -12.53 14.11
CA VAL A 170 -14.85 -12.53 15.00
C VAL A 170 -13.87 -13.58 14.52
N PHE A 171 -12.59 -13.24 14.44
CA PHE A 171 -11.55 -14.21 14.14
C PHE A 171 -11.29 -15.10 15.38
N PRO A 172 -11.47 -16.41 15.25
CA PRO A 172 -11.33 -17.34 16.39
C PRO A 172 -9.83 -17.63 16.63
N SER A 173 -9.11 -16.73 17.33
CA SER A 173 -7.70 -16.96 17.67
C SER A 173 -7.55 -18.22 18.52
N SER A 174 -6.76 -19.18 18.01
CA SER A 174 -6.47 -20.45 18.68
C SER A 174 -5.14 -21.00 18.19
N PRO A 175 -4.53 -22.01 18.84
CA PRO A 175 -3.30 -22.63 18.33
C PRO A 175 -3.44 -23.15 16.90
N GLU A 176 -4.60 -23.70 16.52
CA GLU A 176 -4.89 -24.22 15.18
C GLU A 176 -5.12 -23.09 14.17
N MET A 177 -5.91 -22.08 14.51
CA MET A 177 -6.25 -20.98 13.63
C MET A 177 -5.14 -19.96 13.53
N GLY A 178 -4.30 -19.84 14.55
CA GLY A 178 -3.21 -18.86 14.64
C GLY A 178 -3.70 -17.48 15.10
N ARG A 179 -2.77 -16.52 15.12
CA ARG A 179 -3.04 -15.10 15.40
C ARG A 179 -3.06 -14.32 14.10
N PRO A 180 -4.11 -13.54 13.83
CA PRO A 180 -4.24 -12.81 12.56
C PRO A 180 -3.18 -11.70 12.43
N GLY A 181 -2.73 -11.50 11.19
CA GLY A 181 -1.78 -10.47 10.76
C GLY A 181 -2.36 -9.60 9.66
N GLY A 182 -1.91 -9.80 8.41
CA GLY A 182 -2.42 -9.08 7.24
C GLY A 182 -3.81 -9.58 6.82
N TRP A 183 -4.62 -8.66 6.30
CA TRP A 183 -5.97 -8.92 5.81
C TRP A 183 -6.14 -8.33 4.41
N CYS A 184 -6.94 -8.93 3.58
CA CYS A 184 -7.43 -8.38 2.32
C CYS A 184 -8.82 -8.95 2.00
N VAL A 185 -9.57 -8.32 1.08
CA VAL A 185 -10.92 -8.74 0.69
C VAL A 185 -10.90 -9.16 -0.76
N ASN A 186 -11.59 -10.24 -1.09
CA ASN A 186 -11.64 -10.79 -2.43
C ASN A 186 -12.45 -9.93 -3.41
N SER A 187 -12.39 -10.27 -4.71
CA SER A 187 -13.04 -9.49 -5.79
C SER A 187 -14.57 -9.43 -5.70
N GLU A 188 -15.21 -10.34 -4.97
CA GLU A 188 -16.67 -10.41 -4.80
C GLU A 188 -17.15 -9.68 -3.53
N ASP A 189 -16.24 -9.23 -2.66
CA ASP A 189 -16.52 -8.62 -1.35
C ASP A 189 -17.26 -9.58 -0.38
N ASP A 190 -17.10 -10.88 -0.55
CA ASP A 190 -17.79 -11.90 0.25
C ASP A 190 -16.85 -12.75 1.13
N TYR A 191 -15.54 -12.69 0.89
CA TYR A 191 -14.51 -13.30 1.75
C TYR A 191 -13.40 -12.32 2.09
N ALA A 192 -12.93 -12.37 3.35
CA ALA A 192 -11.65 -11.81 3.73
C ALA A 192 -10.61 -12.93 3.80
N PHE A 193 -9.42 -12.70 3.20
CA PHE A 193 -8.26 -13.56 3.35
C PHE A 193 -7.32 -12.98 4.40
N ILE A 194 -6.78 -13.85 5.23
CA ILE A 194 -6.09 -13.47 6.46
C ILE A 194 -4.79 -14.26 6.55
N SER A 195 -3.66 -13.56 6.63
CA SER A 195 -2.43 -14.21 7.04
C SER A 195 -2.41 -14.39 8.55
N VAL A 196 -1.90 -15.52 9.02
CA VAL A 196 -1.79 -15.80 10.44
C VAL A 196 -0.37 -16.22 10.81
N THR A 197 0.04 -15.88 12.04
CA THR A 197 1.20 -16.49 12.69
C THR A 197 0.69 -17.62 13.57
N ARG A 198 1.21 -18.82 13.40
CA ARG A 198 0.80 -20.00 14.15
C ARG A 198 1.90 -20.52 15.07
N GLU A 199 1.50 -21.23 16.08
CA GLU A 199 2.41 -22.02 16.89
C GLU A 199 2.76 -23.31 16.12
N GLY A 200 4.05 -23.69 16.16
CA GLY A 200 4.52 -24.93 15.54
C GLY A 200 4.69 -26.05 16.53
N THR A 201 4.71 -27.29 16.02
CA THR A 201 5.19 -28.41 16.81
C THR A 201 6.69 -28.28 17.11
N PRO A 202 7.23 -28.96 18.11
CA PRO A 202 8.68 -28.95 18.36
C PRO A 202 9.49 -29.37 17.14
N GLU A 203 9.00 -30.30 16.31
CA GLU A 203 9.63 -30.82 15.10
C GLU A 203 9.62 -29.73 14.00
N GLU A 204 8.51 -29.03 13.77
CA GLU A 204 8.42 -27.92 12.82
C GLU A 204 9.36 -26.78 13.20
N ILE A 205 9.42 -26.42 14.47
CA ILE A 205 10.31 -25.38 14.99
C ILE A 205 11.78 -25.78 14.81
N ALA A 206 12.13 -27.04 15.07
CA ALA A 206 13.48 -27.57 14.87
C ALA A 206 13.87 -27.54 13.37
N ALA A 207 12.97 -27.98 12.48
CA ALA A 207 13.19 -27.96 11.04
C ALA A 207 13.37 -26.54 10.50
N MET A 208 12.54 -25.59 10.94
CA MET A 208 12.65 -24.18 10.58
C MET A 208 14.00 -23.60 11.03
N LYS A 209 14.43 -23.85 12.26
CA LYS A 209 15.72 -23.37 12.78
C LYS A 209 16.91 -23.96 12.03
N ALA A 210 16.81 -25.19 11.56
CA ALA A 210 17.86 -25.86 10.77
C ALA A 210 18.07 -25.20 9.41
N LYS A 211 17.08 -24.47 8.87
CA LYS A 211 17.11 -23.75 7.58
C LYS A 211 17.45 -22.27 7.74
N ALA A 212 18.22 -21.86 8.72
CA ALA A 212 18.40 -20.44 9.06
C ALA A 212 18.97 -19.56 7.94
N PHE A 213 19.76 -20.14 7.02
CA PHE A 213 20.39 -19.43 5.91
C PHE A 213 20.47 -20.31 4.67
N VAL A 214 20.32 -19.66 3.50
CA VAL A 214 20.61 -20.24 2.20
C VAL A 214 21.90 -19.62 1.68
N PRO A 215 22.92 -20.40 1.31
CA PRO A 215 24.19 -19.88 0.78
C PRO A 215 23.99 -19.11 -0.52
N ARG A 216 24.69 -17.99 -0.67
CA ARG A 216 24.81 -17.19 -1.88
C ARG A 216 26.28 -16.80 -2.05
N ASP A 217 26.68 -16.42 -3.26
CA ASP A 217 28.07 -16.06 -3.58
C ASP A 217 28.58 -14.84 -2.80
N ASP A 218 27.69 -13.87 -2.56
CA ASP A 218 28.01 -12.60 -1.89
C ASP A 218 27.73 -12.64 -0.39
N GLN A 219 26.57 -13.17 0.01
CA GLN A 219 26.17 -13.33 1.41
C GLN A 219 25.05 -14.36 1.53
N PRO A 220 24.94 -15.07 2.65
CA PRO A 220 23.82 -15.96 2.89
C PRO A 220 22.49 -15.22 2.94
N VAL A 221 21.48 -15.76 2.27
CA VAL A 221 20.11 -15.24 2.36
C VAL A 221 19.45 -15.77 3.63
N LYS A 222 18.85 -14.85 4.39
CA LYS A 222 18.17 -15.18 5.63
C LYS A 222 16.86 -15.90 5.33
N VAL A 223 16.69 -17.08 5.91
CA VAL A 223 15.42 -17.80 5.87
C VAL A 223 14.48 -17.26 6.94
N SER A 224 13.19 -17.20 6.62
CA SER A 224 12.16 -16.81 7.58
C SER A 224 12.12 -17.76 8.77
N GLN A 225 12.02 -17.22 9.97
CA GLN A 225 11.99 -17.94 11.24
C GLN A 225 10.59 -17.87 11.88
N SER A 226 9.54 -18.00 11.07
CA SER A 226 8.15 -17.91 11.55
C SER A 226 7.26 -18.90 10.81
N LEU A 227 6.43 -19.58 11.53
CA LEU A 227 5.38 -20.43 10.98
C LEU A 227 4.12 -19.58 10.76
N SER A 228 3.53 -19.69 9.61
CA SER A 228 2.38 -18.87 9.20
C SER A 228 1.34 -19.72 8.45
N GLY A 229 0.28 -19.10 8.03
CA GLY A 229 -0.74 -19.72 7.20
C GLY A 229 -1.69 -18.68 6.61
N LEU A 230 -2.60 -19.17 5.78
CA LEU A 230 -3.69 -18.42 5.21
C LEU A 230 -5.03 -18.96 5.70
N ARG A 231 -5.93 -18.05 6.03
CA ARG A 231 -7.31 -18.33 6.46
C ARG A 231 -8.26 -17.53 5.60
N LYS A 232 -9.51 -17.99 5.45
CA LYS A 232 -10.58 -17.20 4.84
C LYS A 232 -11.75 -17.05 5.80
N MET A 233 -12.31 -15.86 5.89
CA MET A 233 -13.52 -15.54 6.64
C MET A 233 -14.64 -15.25 5.67
N ASN A 234 -15.76 -15.95 5.79
CA ASN A 234 -16.98 -15.62 5.06
C ASN A 234 -17.60 -14.36 5.68
N LEU A 235 -17.74 -13.30 4.90
CA LEU A 235 -18.21 -12.00 5.39
C LEU A 235 -19.72 -11.93 5.62
N LYS A 236 -20.50 -12.98 5.22
CA LYS A 236 -21.92 -13.09 5.52
C LYS A 236 -22.18 -13.86 6.80
N THR A 237 -21.42 -14.93 7.05
CA THR A 237 -21.65 -15.83 8.19
C THR A 237 -20.68 -15.60 9.34
N GLY A 238 -19.53 -14.96 9.10
CA GLY A 238 -18.44 -14.81 10.04
C GLY A 238 -17.60 -16.08 10.23
N GLU A 239 -17.91 -17.17 9.53
CA GLU A 239 -17.19 -18.43 9.61
C GLU A 239 -15.77 -18.27 9.07
N VAL A 240 -14.79 -18.82 9.80
CA VAL A 240 -13.38 -18.80 9.40
C VAL A 240 -12.90 -20.21 9.14
N THR A 241 -12.29 -20.43 7.96
CA THR A 241 -11.74 -21.71 7.56
C THR A 241 -10.27 -21.59 7.17
N LYS A 242 -9.55 -22.70 7.26
CA LYS A 242 -8.15 -22.80 6.86
C LYS A 242 -8.03 -22.96 5.35
N ILE A 243 -7.06 -22.21 4.75
CA ILE A 243 -6.64 -22.43 3.36
C ILE A 243 -5.37 -23.29 3.36
N CYS A 244 -4.28 -22.82 3.95
CA CYS A 244 -3.02 -23.57 4.04
C CYS A 244 -2.18 -23.10 5.23
N ASP A 245 -1.18 -23.92 5.58
CA ASP A 245 -0.09 -23.56 6.48
C ASP A 245 1.23 -23.61 5.72
N VAL A 246 2.16 -22.74 6.10
CA VAL A 246 3.49 -22.62 5.51
C VAL A 246 4.56 -22.53 6.59
N ASP A 247 5.80 -22.88 6.25
CA ASP A 247 6.95 -22.89 7.17
C ASP A 247 7.78 -21.59 7.12
N PHE A 248 7.17 -20.51 6.62
CA PHE A 248 7.77 -19.18 6.56
C PHE A 248 6.78 -18.10 6.97
N LYS A 249 7.29 -16.90 7.24
CA LYS A 249 6.45 -15.73 7.53
C LYS A 249 5.74 -15.26 6.26
N VAL A 250 4.42 -15.26 6.28
CA VAL A 250 3.60 -14.65 5.22
C VAL A 250 3.61 -13.13 5.38
N GLY A 251 4.00 -12.45 4.31
CA GLY A 251 3.90 -11.01 4.15
C GLY A 251 3.07 -10.63 2.94
N HIS A 252 2.72 -9.36 2.82
CA HIS A 252 2.10 -8.73 1.64
C HIS A 252 0.96 -9.54 1.01
N ILE A 253 0.08 -10.12 1.85
CA ILE A 253 -1.08 -10.85 1.36
C ILE A 253 -1.99 -9.94 0.53
N GLN A 254 -2.36 -10.39 -0.67
CA GLN A 254 -3.19 -9.68 -1.63
C GLN A 254 -4.23 -10.62 -2.22
N ALA A 255 -5.47 -10.18 -2.29
CA ALA A 255 -6.50 -10.86 -3.06
C ALA A 255 -6.52 -10.33 -4.49
N SER A 256 -6.76 -11.20 -5.46
CA SER A 256 -7.06 -10.78 -6.82
C SER A 256 -8.31 -9.89 -6.82
N ARG A 257 -8.25 -8.79 -7.58
CA ARG A 257 -9.41 -7.90 -7.80
C ARG A 257 -10.31 -8.39 -8.93
N PHE A 258 -9.94 -9.49 -9.55
CA PHE A 258 -10.58 -10.04 -10.75
C PHE A 258 -11.21 -11.41 -10.50
N ARG A 259 -10.53 -12.27 -9.74
CA ARG A 259 -10.98 -13.62 -9.42
C ARG A 259 -11.08 -13.84 -7.91
N PRO A 260 -12.20 -14.39 -7.42
CA PRO A 260 -12.51 -14.36 -5.99
C PRO A 260 -11.65 -15.28 -5.12
N ASN A 261 -11.01 -16.29 -5.70
CA ASN A 261 -10.26 -17.31 -4.96
C ASN A 261 -8.73 -17.16 -5.06
N GLU A 262 -8.23 -16.18 -5.83
CA GLU A 262 -6.79 -16.03 -6.07
C GLU A 262 -6.12 -15.11 -5.05
N ILE A 263 -5.01 -15.57 -4.49
CA ILE A 263 -4.21 -14.88 -3.50
C ILE A 263 -2.75 -14.88 -3.93
N VAL A 264 -2.10 -13.71 -3.86
CA VAL A 264 -0.64 -13.58 -3.95
C VAL A 264 -0.11 -13.14 -2.59
N PHE A 265 1.01 -13.72 -2.19
CA PHE A 265 1.67 -13.39 -0.93
C PHE A 265 3.17 -13.65 -1.02
N CYS A 266 3.92 -13.17 -0.04
CA CYS A 266 5.36 -13.38 -0.04
C CYS A 266 5.88 -14.13 1.18
N CYS A 267 7.03 -14.77 1.00
CA CYS A 267 7.92 -15.15 2.10
C CYS A 267 8.65 -13.88 2.58
N GLU A 268 8.26 -13.36 3.74
CA GLU A 268 8.78 -12.10 4.27
C GLU A 268 10.02 -12.33 5.14
N THR A 269 11.17 -11.86 4.65
CA THR A 269 12.46 -11.96 5.33
C THR A 269 13.01 -10.59 5.78
N GLY A 270 12.37 -9.50 5.34
CA GLY A 270 12.89 -8.14 5.47
C GLY A 270 13.99 -7.80 4.45
N GLY A 271 14.17 -8.63 3.41
CA GLY A 271 15.17 -8.46 2.37
C GLY A 271 15.06 -9.51 1.29
N ASP A 272 16.19 -9.99 0.77
CA ASP A 272 16.23 -11.10 -0.17
C ASP A 272 15.69 -12.40 0.45
N ALA A 273 15.06 -13.22 -0.34
CA ALA A 273 14.50 -14.52 0.03
C ALA A 273 14.94 -15.59 -0.97
N ASP A 274 14.97 -16.85 -0.55
CA ASP A 274 15.26 -17.96 -1.46
C ASP A 274 14.13 -18.18 -2.47
N GLN A 275 12.89 -18.03 -1.99
CA GLN A 275 11.68 -18.01 -2.80
C GLN A 275 10.71 -17.01 -2.17
N ARG A 276 10.53 -15.84 -2.82
CA ARG A 276 9.70 -14.78 -2.27
C ARG A 276 8.24 -14.90 -2.65
N MET A 277 7.95 -15.02 -3.95
CA MET A 277 6.57 -14.90 -4.46
C MET A 277 5.84 -16.24 -4.46
N TRP A 278 4.60 -16.22 -3.94
CA TRP A 278 3.73 -17.38 -3.83
C TRP A 278 2.32 -17.04 -4.30
N PHE A 279 1.66 -18.02 -4.88
CA PHE A 279 0.26 -18.00 -5.27
C PHE A 279 -0.53 -19.04 -4.50
N ALA A 280 -1.74 -18.71 -4.07
CA ALA A 280 -2.67 -19.68 -3.50
C ALA A 280 -4.05 -19.59 -4.17
N ASP A 281 -4.70 -20.73 -4.29
CA ASP A 281 -6.12 -20.85 -4.60
C ASP A 281 -6.87 -21.17 -3.31
N ALA A 282 -7.75 -20.25 -2.89
CA ALA A 282 -8.45 -20.33 -1.62
C ALA A 282 -9.57 -21.40 -1.61
N ASP A 283 -10.08 -21.81 -2.77
CA ASP A 283 -11.13 -22.84 -2.88
C ASP A 283 -10.52 -24.22 -3.02
N ALA A 284 -9.45 -24.33 -3.81
CA ALA A 284 -8.69 -25.57 -3.94
C ALA A 284 -7.84 -25.86 -2.69
N CYS A 285 -7.64 -24.89 -1.80
CA CYS A 285 -6.76 -24.99 -0.63
C CYS A 285 -5.32 -25.41 -0.99
N THR A 286 -4.80 -24.84 -2.10
CA THR A 286 -3.46 -25.14 -2.62
C THR A 286 -2.60 -23.89 -2.69
N TYR A 287 -1.28 -24.06 -2.70
CA TYR A 287 -0.35 -22.97 -2.96
C TYR A 287 0.88 -23.47 -3.74
N LYS A 288 1.50 -22.58 -4.52
CA LYS A 288 2.72 -22.84 -5.29
C LYS A 288 3.63 -21.61 -5.34
N PRO A 289 4.97 -21.79 -5.58
CA PRO A 289 5.81 -20.69 -6.00
C PRO A 289 5.23 -20.03 -7.26
N LEU A 290 5.17 -18.70 -7.31
CA LEU A 290 4.64 -18.01 -8.49
C LEU A 290 5.73 -17.74 -9.52
N TYR A 291 6.85 -17.19 -9.10
CA TYR A 291 8.06 -17.05 -9.92
C TYR A 291 9.17 -17.86 -9.26
N LYS A 292 9.73 -18.84 -9.97
CA LYS A 292 10.77 -19.70 -9.42
C LYS A 292 12.11 -18.96 -9.43
N GLU A 293 12.53 -18.50 -8.27
CA GLU A 293 13.76 -17.76 -8.11
C GLU A 293 15.01 -18.62 -8.20
N THR A 294 16.08 -18.04 -8.73
CA THR A 294 17.42 -18.59 -8.76
C THR A 294 18.33 -17.81 -7.78
N PRO A 295 19.52 -18.31 -7.46
CA PRO A 295 20.50 -17.54 -6.67
C PRO A 295 20.91 -16.18 -7.26
N LEU A 296 20.61 -15.93 -8.53
CA LEU A 296 20.92 -14.69 -9.23
C LEU A 296 19.77 -13.69 -9.18
N ASP A 297 18.62 -14.05 -8.60
CA ASP A 297 17.46 -13.19 -8.48
C ASP A 297 17.36 -12.57 -7.08
N TRP A 298 16.79 -11.40 -7.00
CA TRP A 298 16.20 -10.82 -5.80
C TRP A 298 14.87 -10.21 -6.20
N VAL A 299 13.81 -10.93 -5.93
CA VAL A 299 12.43 -10.54 -6.26
C VAL A 299 11.82 -9.75 -5.12
N THR A 300 11.02 -8.73 -5.46
CA THR A 300 10.33 -7.91 -4.46
C THR A 300 9.11 -7.20 -5.06
N HIS A 301 8.24 -6.69 -4.19
CA HIS A 301 7.14 -5.77 -4.46
C HIS A 301 6.14 -6.28 -5.52
N GLU A 302 5.74 -7.53 -5.35
CA GLU A 302 4.71 -8.18 -6.16
C GLU A 302 3.35 -7.49 -6.00
N THR A 303 2.59 -7.35 -7.10
CA THR A 303 1.24 -6.77 -7.11
C THR A 303 0.39 -7.34 -8.24
N PHE A 304 -0.90 -7.60 -7.97
CA PHE A 304 -1.84 -7.88 -9.06
C PHE A 304 -1.97 -6.66 -9.98
N GLY A 305 -1.71 -6.84 -11.25
CA GLY A 305 -1.88 -5.81 -12.26
C GLY A 305 -3.18 -5.95 -13.04
N THR A 306 -3.40 -7.15 -13.59
CA THR A 306 -4.60 -7.49 -14.38
C THR A 306 -5.17 -8.81 -13.92
N GLU A 307 -6.21 -9.31 -14.60
CA GLU A 307 -6.78 -10.63 -14.30
C GLU A 307 -5.75 -11.76 -14.44
N ASP A 308 -4.84 -11.64 -15.41
CA ASP A 308 -3.90 -12.70 -15.75
C ASP A 308 -2.45 -12.40 -15.35
N TYR A 309 -2.13 -11.18 -14.92
CA TYR A 309 -0.74 -10.81 -14.66
C TYR A 309 -0.51 -10.28 -13.24
N VAL A 310 0.55 -10.81 -12.63
CA VAL A 310 1.20 -10.24 -11.45
C VAL A 310 2.48 -9.52 -11.88
N TYR A 311 2.63 -8.27 -11.46
CA TYR A 311 3.82 -7.45 -11.67
C TYR A 311 4.72 -7.51 -10.45
N PHE A 312 6.02 -7.46 -10.67
CA PHE A 312 7.02 -7.50 -9.59
C PHE A 312 8.34 -6.86 -10.03
N ASN A 313 9.22 -6.62 -9.08
CA ASN A 313 10.54 -6.10 -9.37
C ASN A 313 11.60 -7.18 -9.19
N VAL A 314 12.53 -7.26 -10.14
CA VAL A 314 13.79 -8.00 -10.00
C VAL A 314 14.90 -6.98 -9.86
N LEU A 315 15.63 -7.02 -8.74
CA LEU A 315 16.68 -6.06 -8.42
C LEU A 315 17.97 -6.40 -9.16
N GLY A 316 18.77 -5.38 -9.51
CA GLY A 316 19.99 -5.53 -10.29
C GLY A 316 21.20 -4.76 -9.73
N TRP A 317 21.15 -4.30 -8.47
CA TRP A 317 22.19 -3.42 -7.92
C TRP A 317 23.40 -4.14 -7.30
N GLN A 318 23.26 -5.41 -6.86
CA GLN A 318 24.37 -6.22 -6.37
C GLN A 318 25.08 -6.93 -7.53
N ASP A 319 26.36 -7.24 -7.37
CA ASP A 319 27.18 -7.85 -8.45
C ASP A 319 26.62 -9.18 -8.97
N ARG A 320 26.11 -10.04 -8.09
CA ARG A 320 25.47 -11.29 -8.50
C ARG A 320 24.21 -11.06 -9.34
N LEU A 321 23.44 -10.03 -9.00
CA LEU A 321 22.15 -9.71 -9.64
C LEU A 321 22.33 -9.07 -11.03
N ARG A 322 23.53 -8.53 -11.33
CA ARG A 322 23.84 -7.93 -12.65
C ARG A 322 24.05 -8.97 -13.75
N LYS A 323 24.08 -10.24 -13.40
CA LYS A 323 24.24 -11.35 -14.36
C LYS A 323 22.93 -11.68 -15.08
N GLN A 324 21.81 -11.12 -14.66
CA GLN A 324 20.50 -11.31 -15.25
C GLN A 324 19.80 -9.97 -15.53
N ALA A 325 18.67 -10.02 -16.25
CA ALA A 325 17.81 -8.88 -16.47
C ALA A 325 17.21 -8.42 -15.14
N SER A 326 17.05 -7.09 -14.97
CA SER A 326 16.46 -6.48 -13.80
C SER A 326 15.44 -5.40 -14.18
N GLY A 327 14.62 -4.99 -13.22
CA GLY A 327 13.60 -3.96 -13.43
C GLY A 327 12.21 -4.45 -13.12
N ILE A 328 11.22 -3.96 -13.86
CA ILE A 328 9.83 -4.40 -13.75
C ILE A 328 9.63 -5.64 -14.60
N PHE A 329 9.07 -6.65 -13.98
CA PHE A 329 8.67 -7.91 -14.60
C PHE A 329 7.17 -8.12 -14.42
N ARG A 330 6.61 -9.00 -15.22
CA ARG A 330 5.28 -9.57 -15.01
C ARG A 330 5.28 -11.05 -15.29
N ILE A 331 4.44 -11.78 -14.58
CA ILE A 331 4.22 -13.22 -14.81
C ILE A 331 2.73 -13.46 -15.11
N ASN A 332 2.46 -14.26 -16.12
CA ASN A 332 1.11 -14.69 -16.46
C ASN A 332 0.68 -15.83 -15.53
N LEU A 333 -0.40 -15.65 -14.79
CA LEU A 333 -0.92 -16.63 -13.83
C LEU A 333 -1.50 -17.89 -14.49
N ARG A 334 -1.77 -17.86 -15.81
CA ARG A 334 -2.40 -18.97 -16.56
C ARG A 334 -1.38 -19.83 -17.29
N THR A 335 -0.28 -19.20 -17.76
CA THR A 335 0.72 -19.88 -18.59
C THR A 335 2.09 -19.99 -17.91
N ASP A 336 2.27 -19.30 -16.77
CA ASP A 336 3.53 -19.12 -16.07
C ASP A 336 4.62 -18.39 -16.94
N ASP A 337 4.23 -17.78 -18.07
CA ASP A 337 5.13 -16.98 -18.91
C ASP A 337 5.57 -15.70 -18.19
N VAL A 338 6.85 -15.37 -18.31
CA VAL A 338 7.47 -14.21 -17.67
C VAL A 338 7.97 -13.23 -18.72
N ASP A 339 7.56 -11.97 -18.61
CA ASP A 339 8.05 -10.87 -19.42
C ASP A 339 8.87 -9.90 -18.58
N CYS A 340 10.02 -9.46 -19.09
CA CYS A 340 10.82 -8.37 -18.56
C CYS A 340 10.47 -7.08 -19.31
N LEU A 341 9.84 -6.13 -18.64
CA LEU A 341 9.57 -4.79 -19.17
C LEU A 341 10.82 -3.88 -19.13
N GLY A 342 11.84 -4.33 -18.39
CA GLY A 342 13.14 -3.70 -18.28
C GLY A 342 13.26 -2.71 -17.15
N ASN A 343 14.40 -2.00 -17.15
CA ASN A 343 14.80 -1.06 -16.12
C ASN A 343 15.01 0.35 -16.72
N VAL A 344 15.16 1.36 -15.87
CA VAL A 344 15.75 2.64 -16.27
C VAL A 344 17.26 2.48 -16.39
N GLU A 345 17.92 3.36 -17.17
CA GLU A 345 19.38 3.35 -17.29
C GLU A 345 20.04 3.51 -15.93
N MET A 346 20.94 2.58 -15.61
CA MET A 346 21.79 2.68 -14.44
C MET A 346 23.10 3.37 -14.83
N GLU A 347 23.45 4.48 -14.20
CA GLU A 347 24.74 5.16 -14.46
C GLU A 347 25.91 4.25 -14.13
N LYS A 348 26.82 4.13 -15.10
CA LYS A 348 28.01 3.27 -14.99
C LYS A 348 29.04 3.73 -13.95
N ASP A 349 29.03 5.01 -13.57
CA ASP A 349 30.13 5.64 -12.85
C ASP A 349 29.90 5.86 -11.34
N ARG A 350 28.85 5.27 -10.79
CA ARG A 350 28.56 5.40 -9.35
C ARG A 350 28.64 4.07 -8.63
N GLU A 351 29.83 3.61 -8.28
CA GLU A 351 30.05 2.40 -7.47
C GLU A 351 29.26 2.41 -6.13
N SER A 352 29.06 3.57 -5.53
CA SER A 352 28.28 3.71 -4.29
C SER A 352 26.79 3.94 -4.50
N SER A 353 26.31 4.14 -5.72
CA SER A 353 24.95 4.61 -6.02
C SER A 353 24.19 3.73 -7.02
N LEU A 354 24.58 2.51 -7.24
CA LEU A 354 23.79 1.55 -8.02
C LEU A 354 22.38 1.29 -7.43
N ARG A 355 22.19 1.60 -6.14
CA ARG A 355 20.88 1.75 -5.53
C ARG A 355 20.06 2.90 -6.13
N GLY A 356 20.70 3.85 -6.82
CA GLY A 356 20.09 5.12 -7.16
C GLY A 356 19.13 5.09 -8.35
N ARG A 357 19.07 4.07 -9.21
CA ARG A 357 18.34 4.16 -10.47
C ARG A 357 17.45 2.99 -10.86
N GLY A 358 17.62 1.80 -10.28
CA GLY A 358 16.73 0.69 -10.53
C GLY A 358 15.33 0.93 -9.97
N PHE A 359 14.34 0.27 -10.55
CA PHE A 359 12.99 0.28 -10.00
C PHE A 359 12.94 -0.40 -8.64
N TRP A 360 12.09 0.16 -7.74
CA TRP A 360 11.90 -0.36 -6.40
C TRP A 360 10.50 -0.92 -6.18
N HIS A 361 9.45 -0.18 -6.55
CA HIS A 361 8.07 -0.66 -6.57
C HIS A 361 7.51 -0.60 -7.97
N CYS A 362 6.46 -1.37 -8.22
CA CYS A 362 5.75 -1.34 -9.50
C CYS A 362 4.24 -1.46 -9.30
N ASN A 363 3.52 -1.04 -10.32
CA ASN A 363 2.07 -1.21 -10.46
C ASN A 363 1.72 -1.17 -11.96
N SER A 364 0.49 -1.52 -12.34
CA SER A 364 0.04 -1.41 -13.73
C SER A 364 -1.40 -0.92 -13.84
N THR A 365 -1.77 -0.46 -15.04
CA THR A 365 -3.17 -0.24 -15.40
C THR A 365 -3.89 -1.58 -15.56
N ARG A 366 -5.20 -1.59 -15.28
CA ARG A 366 -6.03 -2.81 -15.35
C ARG A 366 -6.19 -3.36 -16.77
N ASP A 367 -6.04 -2.52 -17.78
CA ASP A 367 -6.05 -2.86 -19.21
C ASP A 367 -4.70 -3.36 -19.72
N ASN A 368 -3.71 -3.47 -18.85
CA ASN A 368 -2.37 -3.96 -19.16
C ASN A 368 -1.60 -3.08 -20.18
N GLN A 369 -1.97 -1.81 -20.35
CA GLN A 369 -1.29 -0.92 -21.31
C GLN A 369 -0.05 -0.24 -20.71
N TRP A 370 -0.10 0.08 -19.42
CA TRP A 370 0.96 0.83 -18.76
C TRP A 370 1.41 0.16 -17.46
N ALA A 371 2.71 0.10 -17.27
CA ALA A 371 3.33 -0.14 -15.98
C ALA A 371 3.90 1.18 -15.43
N VAL A 372 4.00 1.27 -14.12
CA VAL A 372 4.65 2.39 -13.42
C VAL A 372 5.59 1.85 -12.35
N GLY A 373 6.69 2.55 -12.10
CA GLY A 373 7.55 2.27 -10.96
C GLY A 373 8.19 3.53 -10.41
N ASP A 374 8.51 3.49 -9.12
CA ASP A 374 9.45 4.41 -8.51
C ASP A 374 10.86 3.83 -8.57
N THR A 375 11.86 4.70 -8.57
CA THR A 375 13.26 4.30 -8.57
C THR A 375 13.91 4.61 -7.23
N PHE A 376 15.01 3.94 -6.92
CA PHE A 376 15.83 4.29 -5.74
C PHE A 376 16.34 5.74 -5.76
N GLY A 377 16.42 6.37 -6.96
CA GLY A 377 16.80 7.76 -7.14
C GLY A 377 15.70 8.76 -6.81
N GLY A 378 14.47 8.28 -6.59
CA GLY A 378 13.31 9.14 -6.33
C GLY A 378 12.64 9.67 -7.59
N ASP A 379 12.67 8.92 -8.69
CA ASP A 379 11.94 9.24 -9.91
C ASP A 379 10.76 8.33 -10.10
N ILE A 380 9.70 8.82 -10.74
CA ILE A 380 8.53 8.05 -11.14
C ILE A 380 8.54 7.90 -12.66
N TRP A 381 8.53 6.66 -13.13
CA TRP A 381 8.54 6.33 -14.55
C TRP A 381 7.36 5.48 -14.95
N MET A 382 6.82 5.75 -16.14
CA MET A 382 5.84 4.88 -16.80
C MET A 382 6.50 4.14 -17.96
N ILE A 383 6.05 2.90 -18.19
CA ILE A 383 6.46 2.04 -19.31
C ILE A 383 5.20 1.61 -20.04
N ASN A 384 5.16 1.82 -21.36
CA ASN A 384 4.14 1.20 -22.19
C ASN A 384 4.48 -0.28 -22.39
N VAL A 385 3.56 -1.15 -22.00
CA VAL A 385 3.78 -2.59 -21.91
C VAL A 385 3.95 -3.24 -23.30
N GLU A 386 3.27 -2.69 -24.32
CA GLU A 386 3.27 -3.25 -25.68
C GLU A 386 4.58 -2.93 -26.43
N ASN A 387 5.06 -1.69 -26.34
CA ASN A 387 6.16 -1.22 -27.18
C ASN A 387 7.42 -0.81 -26.41
N GLY A 388 7.40 -0.88 -25.07
CA GLY A 388 8.54 -0.54 -24.22
C GLY A 388 8.87 0.96 -24.11
N TYR A 389 8.01 1.84 -24.67
CA TYR A 389 8.19 3.30 -24.51
C TYR A 389 8.21 3.69 -23.03
N ARG A 390 9.16 4.55 -22.65
CA ARG A 390 9.36 4.96 -21.25
C ARG A 390 9.32 6.46 -21.13
N GLN A 391 8.67 6.94 -20.08
CA GLN A 391 8.57 8.37 -19.78
C GLN A 391 8.69 8.61 -18.28
N MET A 392 9.62 9.51 -17.91
CA MET A 392 9.67 10.05 -16.55
C MET A 392 8.47 10.97 -16.33
N ILE A 393 7.76 10.78 -15.23
CA ILE A 393 6.57 11.56 -14.87
C ILE A 393 6.92 12.60 -13.81
N ALA A 394 7.72 12.21 -12.81
CA ALA A 394 8.17 13.09 -11.75
C ALA A 394 9.60 12.75 -11.35
N SER A 395 10.34 13.76 -10.93
CA SER A 395 11.71 13.67 -10.45
C SER A 395 11.83 14.09 -9.00
N ASP A 396 12.90 13.69 -8.33
CA ASP A 396 13.25 14.10 -6.96
C ASP A 396 12.07 14.02 -5.96
N VAL A 397 11.28 12.95 -6.04
CA VAL A 397 10.11 12.77 -5.16
C VAL A 397 10.48 12.53 -3.69
N LYS A 398 11.77 12.39 -3.38
CA LYS A 398 12.34 12.09 -2.05
C LYS A 398 11.62 10.95 -1.34
N MET A 399 12.21 9.77 -1.41
CA MET A 399 11.68 8.54 -0.81
C MET A 399 11.96 8.47 0.72
N ALA A 400 11.63 9.57 1.40
CA ALA A 400 11.72 9.71 2.85
C ALA A 400 10.53 10.55 3.34
N PRO A 401 9.95 10.25 4.50
CA PRO A 401 10.28 9.15 5.44
C PRO A 401 9.82 7.76 4.99
N ASP A 402 9.17 7.65 3.83
CA ASP A 402 8.72 6.39 3.22
C ASP A 402 8.78 6.49 1.69
N HIS A 403 8.75 5.37 1.00
CA HIS A 403 8.82 5.25 -0.45
C HIS A 403 7.55 5.74 -1.16
N SER A 404 7.65 6.00 -2.47
CA SER A 404 6.58 6.68 -3.22
C SER A 404 5.37 5.79 -3.53
N HIS A 405 5.56 4.48 -3.73
CA HIS A 405 4.50 3.51 -3.98
C HIS A 405 3.49 3.98 -5.04
N PRO A 406 3.90 4.15 -6.31
CA PRO A 406 3.01 4.65 -7.35
C PRO A 406 1.92 3.64 -7.72
N PHE A 407 0.72 4.13 -8.01
CA PHE A 407 -0.42 3.31 -8.44
C PHE A 407 -1.41 4.10 -9.29
N PHE A 408 -2.19 3.40 -10.11
CA PHE A 408 -3.17 4.00 -11.00
C PHE A 408 -4.57 4.07 -10.37
N SER A 409 -5.39 5.01 -10.88
CA SER A 409 -6.83 4.98 -10.68
C SER A 409 -7.47 3.78 -11.40
N PRO A 410 -8.69 3.34 -11.00
CA PRO A 410 -9.36 2.21 -11.64
C PRO A 410 -9.55 2.33 -13.14
N ASP A 411 -9.70 3.56 -13.65
CA ASP A 411 -9.85 3.88 -15.07
C ASP A 411 -8.51 4.08 -15.81
N GLY A 412 -7.38 3.91 -15.11
CA GLY A 412 -6.03 4.07 -15.65
C GLY A 412 -5.64 5.52 -16.02
N LYS A 413 -6.50 6.51 -15.77
CA LYS A 413 -6.32 7.90 -16.24
C LYS A 413 -5.62 8.81 -15.25
N LYS A 414 -5.42 8.36 -14.02
CA LYS A 414 -4.70 9.11 -12.98
C LYS A 414 -3.61 8.22 -12.39
N LEU A 415 -2.48 8.84 -12.13
CA LEU A 415 -1.37 8.23 -11.41
C LEU A 415 -1.24 8.92 -10.06
N CYS A 416 -1.17 8.13 -8.98
CA CYS A 416 -0.97 8.63 -7.62
C CYS A 416 0.32 8.09 -7.03
N PHE A 417 0.97 8.89 -6.20
CA PHE A 417 2.16 8.49 -5.44
C PHE A 417 2.36 9.39 -4.21
N LYS A 418 3.22 8.95 -3.29
CA LYS A 418 3.66 9.77 -2.15
C LYS A 418 4.95 10.48 -2.47
N SER A 419 5.15 11.67 -1.88
CA SER A 419 6.39 12.43 -2.06
C SER A 419 6.81 13.11 -0.76
N GLY A 420 8.08 12.99 -0.40
CA GLY A 420 8.70 13.76 0.67
C GLY A 420 9.33 15.07 0.19
N HIS A 421 9.32 15.36 -1.10
CA HIS A 421 9.99 16.51 -1.73
C HIS A 421 9.60 17.85 -1.07
N TYR A 422 8.30 18.06 -0.84
CA TYR A 422 7.75 19.33 -0.38
C TYR A 422 7.97 19.64 1.11
N SER A 423 8.59 18.72 1.84
CA SER A 423 8.91 18.84 3.26
C SER A 423 10.37 18.51 3.57
N ASP A 424 11.21 18.44 2.55
CA ASP A 424 12.60 18.03 2.64
C ASP A 424 12.81 16.64 3.30
N GLY A 425 11.92 15.68 2.93
CA GLY A 425 11.96 14.30 3.44
C GLY A 425 11.47 14.14 4.88
N LYS A 426 10.83 15.14 5.47
CA LYS A 426 10.33 15.07 6.85
C LYS A 426 8.91 14.53 6.95
N ARG A 427 8.11 14.74 5.94
CA ARG A 427 6.69 14.35 5.84
C ARG A 427 6.35 13.93 4.44
N LEU A 428 5.32 13.10 4.30
CA LEU A 428 4.80 12.69 3.01
C LEU A 428 3.59 13.55 2.62
N ASN A 429 3.52 13.87 1.33
CA ASN A 429 2.38 14.47 0.68
C ASN A 429 1.83 13.55 -0.39
N LEU A 430 0.56 13.64 -0.65
CA LEU A 430 -0.11 12.86 -1.68
C LEU A 430 -0.12 13.65 -2.99
N VAL A 431 0.36 13.02 -4.04
CA VAL A 431 0.49 13.61 -5.37
C VAL A 431 -0.34 12.82 -6.37
N MET A 432 -1.01 13.52 -7.28
CA MET A 432 -1.76 12.93 -8.38
C MET A 432 -1.36 13.59 -9.70
N VAL A 433 -1.28 12.81 -10.77
CA VAL A 433 -1.09 13.27 -12.15
C VAL A 433 -2.31 12.90 -12.98
N ASP A 434 -2.86 13.84 -13.71
CA ASP A 434 -3.89 13.59 -14.73
C ASP A 434 -3.20 13.18 -16.04
N LEU A 435 -3.15 11.88 -16.29
CA LEU A 435 -2.45 11.31 -17.45
C LEU A 435 -3.08 11.74 -18.78
N THR A 436 -4.37 12.03 -18.79
CA THR A 436 -5.09 12.48 -20.00
C THR A 436 -4.57 13.82 -20.55
N LYS A 437 -3.81 14.56 -19.75
CA LYS A 437 -3.17 15.82 -20.13
C LYS A 437 -1.80 15.63 -20.80
N LEU A 438 -1.23 14.41 -20.72
CA LEU A 438 0.11 14.11 -21.21
C LEU A 438 0.06 13.70 -22.69
N PRO A 439 0.89 14.33 -23.57
CA PRO A 439 0.87 14.03 -25.00
C PRO A 439 1.13 12.57 -25.33
N PHE A 440 2.14 11.96 -24.70
CA PHE A 440 2.50 10.55 -24.94
C PHE A 440 1.37 9.59 -24.51
N PHE A 441 0.67 9.91 -23.41
CA PHE A 441 -0.44 9.06 -22.96
C PHE A 441 -1.59 9.06 -23.98
N LYS A 442 -1.89 10.21 -24.59
CA LYS A 442 -2.87 10.29 -25.68
C LYS A 442 -2.43 9.56 -26.93
N GLN A 443 -1.13 9.57 -27.22
CA GLN A 443 -0.56 8.92 -28.41
C GLN A 443 -0.61 7.39 -28.31
N TYR A 444 -0.33 6.84 -27.12
CA TYR A 444 -0.18 5.40 -26.91
C TYR A 444 -1.35 4.74 -26.16
N ASN A 445 -2.34 5.50 -25.73
CA ASN A 445 -3.52 4.96 -25.09
C ASN A 445 -4.59 4.73 -26.17
N LYS A 446 -4.81 3.44 -26.46
CA LYS A 446 -5.78 3.01 -27.49
C LYS A 446 -7.18 2.90 -26.94
#